data_dcede294b56fe551f1b7e42aea5a86d6
#
_entry.id   dcede294b56fe551f1b7e42aea5a86d6
#
_cell.length_a   1.000
_cell.length_b   1.000
_cell.length_c   1.000
_cell.angle_alpha   90.00
_cell.angle_beta   90.00
_cell.angle_gamma   90.00
#
_symmetry.space_group_name_H-M   'P 1'
#
loop_
_entity.id
_entity.type
_entity.pdbx_description
1 polymer ?
#
loop_
_entity_poly.entity_id
_entity_poly.type
_entity_poly.pdbx_seq_one_letter_code
_entity_poly.pdbx_strand_id
1 'polypeptide(L)'
;NEKTPTINPFDIEDKNESNIKQTAKMILSILKDINDDDKFSGAMSDVLENCIPVLLRKGNSSFIELYRFMNDKRNKDLIELGKKSINDLESEYFEDKFCDSSLSTTKEAVARRLRKLINDELFSNLMNGKSTINLEQLMNTKGKIIIFRILKSNMLHSYKFYARFIIGIIQIFALKRANLEEK
;
A
#
# COMPACT_ATOMS: atom_id res chain seq x y z
N ASN A 1 8.55 15.34 22.92
CA ASN A 1 8.38 14.21 21.99
C ASN A 1 6.99 14.27 21.37
N GLU A 2 6.82 15.08 20.34
CA GLU A 2 5.63 15.00 19.50
C GLU A 2 5.65 13.64 18.82
N LYS A 3 4.66 12.78 19.12
CA LYS A 3 4.50 11.49 18.46
C LYS A 3 4.07 11.76 17.03
N THR A 4 4.90 11.38 16.08
CA THR A 4 4.55 11.44 14.67
C THR A 4 3.32 10.56 14.41
N PRO A 5 2.23 11.09 13.84
CA PRO A 5 1.05 10.29 13.54
C PRO A 5 1.36 9.25 12.46
N THR A 6 0.87 8.03 12.62
CA THR A 6 1.00 6.94 11.65
C THR A 6 -0.29 6.77 10.89
N ILE A 7 -0.21 6.68 9.56
CA ILE A 7 -1.32 6.35 8.66
C ILE A 7 -0.82 5.27 7.71
N ASN A 8 -1.04 4.02 8.10
CA ASN A 8 -0.58 2.86 7.33
C ASN A 8 -1.62 2.48 6.28
N PRO A 9 -1.29 2.47 4.98
CA PRO A 9 -2.23 2.11 3.92
C PRO A 9 -2.73 0.67 3.96
N PHE A 10 -2.01 -0.21 4.66
CA PHE A 10 -2.40 -1.62 4.83
C PHE A 10 -3.28 -1.84 6.07
N ASP A 11 -3.46 -0.84 6.91
CA ASP A 11 -4.26 -0.91 8.13
C ASP A 11 -5.68 -0.39 7.85
N ILE A 12 -6.44 -1.15 7.06
CA ILE A 12 -7.83 -0.85 6.71
C ILE A 12 -8.79 -1.54 7.68
N GLU A 13 -9.82 -0.83 8.12
CA GLU A 13 -10.86 -1.38 9.03
C GLU A 13 -11.84 -2.26 8.26
N ASP A 14 -12.34 -1.76 7.13
CA ASP A 14 -13.26 -2.49 6.28
C ASP A 14 -12.51 -3.35 5.27
N LYS A 15 -12.56 -4.67 5.46
CA LYS A 15 -11.90 -5.68 4.63
C LYS A 15 -12.83 -6.33 3.60
N ASN A 16 -13.92 -5.67 3.21
CA ASN A 16 -14.68 -6.16 2.08
C ASN A 16 -13.86 -6.09 0.78
N GLU A 17 -14.13 -6.99 -0.16
CA GLU A 17 -13.34 -7.14 -1.39
C GLU A 17 -13.33 -5.86 -2.26
N SER A 18 -14.40 -5.08 -2.25
CA SER A 18 -14.46 -3.82 -3.00
C SER A 18 -13.46 -2.81 -2.44
N ASN A 19 -13.41 -2.66 -1.10
CA ASN A 19 -12.48 -1.75 -0.44
C ASN A 19 -11.03 -2.22 -0.58
N ILE A 20 -10.77 -3.54 -0.48
CA ILE A 20 -9.46 -4.13 -0.71
C ILE A 20 -8.97 -3.81 -2.13
N LYS A 21 -9.79 -4.07 -3.15
CA LYS A 21 -9.44 -3.79 -4.55
C LYS A 21 -9.19 -2.30 -4.81
N GLN A 22 -10.02 -1.43 -4.23
CA GLN A 22 -9.88 0.02 -4.38
C GLN A 22 -8.60 0.53 -3.71
N THR A 23 -8.32 0.08 -2.49
CA THR A 23 -7.10 0.43 -1.76
C THR A 23 -5.85 -0.11 -2.44
N ALA A 24 -5.88 -1.35 -2.93
CA ALA A 24 -4.77 -1.95 -3.66
C ALA A 24 -4.44 -1.16 -4.94
N LYS A 25 -5.47 -0.79 -5.73
CA LYS A 25 -5.30 0.06 -6.93
C LYS A 25 -4.70 1.42 -6.59
N MET A 26 -5.13 2.05 -5.51
CA MET A 26 -4.57 3.32 -5.04
C MET A 26 -3.09 3.17 -4.70
N ILE A 27 -2.73 2.19 -3.85
CA ILE A 27 -1.33 1.95 -3.47
C ILE A 27 -0.46 1.71 -4.71
N LEU A 28 -0.94 0.87 -5.63
CA LEU A 28 -0.23 0.57 -6.88
C LEU A 28 -0.05 1.81 -7.76
N SER A 29 -1.11 2.60 -7.94
CA SER A 29 -1.05 3.85 -8.74
C SER A 29 0.02 4.79 -8.18
N ILE A 30 0.05 4.96 -6.86
CA ILE A 30 1.03 5.82 -6.20
C ILE A 30 2.45 5.27 -6.35
N LEU A 31 2.64 3.94 -6.22
CA LEU A 31 3.94 3.30 -6.43
C LEU A 31 4.45 3.45 -7.87
N LYS A 32 3.56 3.45 -8.85
CA LYS A 32 3.90 3.71 -10.26
C LYS A 32 4.46 5.12 -10.49
N ASP A 33 3.93 6.08 -9.78
CA ASP A 33 4.23 7.51 -9.99
C ASP A 33 5.47 8.04 -9.25
N ILE A 34 6.09 7.23 -8.39
CA ILE A 34 7.18 7.70 -7.50
C ILE A 34 8.50 7.94 -8.22
N ASN A 35 8.77 7.18 -9.28
CA ASN A 35 10.06 7.21 -9.94
C ASN A 35 9.94 7.86 -11.32
N ASP A 36 10.35 9.14 -11.40
CA ASP A 36 10.44 9.88 -12.67
C ASP A 36 11.53 9.29 -13.61
N ASP A 37 12.53 8.56 -13.07
CA ASP A 37 13.71 8.13 -13.80
C ASP A 37 13.67 6.65 -14.26
N ASP A 38 12.90 5.78 -13.63
CA ASP A 38 12.82 4.35 -13.92
C ASP A 38 11.40 3.95 -14.36
N LYS A 39 11.23 3.52 -15.60
CA LYS A 39 9.93 3.03 -16.10
C LYS A 39 9.40 1.90 -15.24
N PHE A 40 8.18 2.07 -14.76
CA PHE A 40 7.45 1.02 -14.05
C PHE A 40 6.90 0.02 -15.06
N SER A 41 7.42 -1.21 -15.08
CA SER A 41 7.02 -2.21 -16.08
C SER A 41 5.67 -2.85 -15.79
N GLY A 42 5.03 -3.41 -16.83
CA GLY A 42 3.82 -4.22 -16.67
C GLY A 42 4.03 -5.40 -15.71
N ALA A 43 5.21 -6.07 -15.80
CA ALA A 43 5.54 -7.17 -14.90
C ALA A 43 5.62 -6.75 -13.41
N MET A 44 6.12 -5.54 -13.13
CA MET A 44 6.12 -5.01 -11.75
C MET A 44 4.68 -4.73 -11.28
N SER A 45 3.82 -4.22 -12.17
CA SER A 45 2.41 -4.02 -11.87
C SER A 45 1.74 -5.34 -11.51
N ASP A 46 1.96 -6.35 -12.34
CA ASP A 46 1.40 -7.70 -12.18
C ASP A 46 1.77 -8.32 -10.81
N VAL A 47 3.06 -8.24 -10.44
CA VAL A 47 3.51 -8.70 -9.11
C VAL A 47 2.79 -7.97 -7.98
N LEU A 48 2.69 -6.64 -8.05
CA LEU A 48 2.10 -5.84 -6.97
C LEU A 48 0.58 -5.96 -6.92
N GLU A 49 -0.10 -6.09 -8.07
CA GLU A 49 -1.54 -6.31 -8.17
C GLU A 49 -2.00 -7.57 -7.43
N ASN A 50 -1.15 -8.60 -7.42
CA ASN A 50 -1.42 -9.83 -6.69
C ASN A 50 -0.96 -9.77 -5.21
N CYS A 51 0.18 -9.16 -4.91
CA CYS A 51 0.73 -9.16 -3.55
C CYS A 51 0.01 -8.19 -2.60
N ILE A 52 -0.43 -7.01 -3.07
CA ILE A 52 -1.03 -5.99 -2.21
C ILE A 52 -2.36 -6.47 -1.61
N PRO A 53 -3.31 -7.06 -2.38
CA PRO A 53 -4.56 -7.58 -1.81
C PRO A 53 -4.36 -8.64 -0.73
N VAL A 54 -3.40 -9.56 -0.92
CA VAL A 54 -3.06 -10.58 0.08
C VAL A 54 -2.66 -9.93 1.41
N LEU A 55 -1.85 -8.88 1.38
CA LEU A 55 -1.42 -8.16 2.57
C LEU A 55 -2.55 -7.37 3.23
N LEU A 56 -3.46 -6.79 2.46
CA LEU A 56 -4.64 -6.10 2.96
C LEU A 56 -5.59 -7.07 3.68
N ARG A 57 -5.86 -8.24 3.09
CA ARG A 57 -6.68 -9.30 3.74
C ARG A 57 -6.02 -9.84 4.99
N LYS A 58 -4.71 -10.09 4.94
CA LYS A 58 -3.94 -10.54 6.11
C LYS A 58 -4.09 -9.57 7.28
N GLY A 59 -4.03 -8.26 7.02
CA GLY A 59 -3.97 -7.24 8.06
C GLY A 59 -2.63 -7.21 8.80
N ASN A 60 -2.45 -6.22 9.66
CA ASN A 60 -1.18 -5.98 10.36
C ASN A 60 0.03 -6.02 9.42
N SER A 61 -0.15 -5.49 8.23
CA SER A 61 0.85 -5.46 7.16
C SER A 61 1.35 -4.02 6.95
N SER A 62 2.42 -3.88 6.17
CA SER A 62 3.03 -2.59 5.87
C SER A 62 3.88 -2.68 4.60
N PHE A 63 4.52 -1.59 4.20
CA PHE A 63 5.53 -1.60 3.13
C PHE A 63 6.72 -2.51 3.46
N ILE A 64 7.05 -2.71 4.73
CA ILE A 64 8.08 -3.67 5.17
C ILE A 64 7.64 -5.11 4.84
N GLU A 65 6.37 -5.44 5.09
CA GLU A 65 5.81 -6.74 4.71
C GLU A 65 5.77 -6.92 3.18
N LEU A 66 5.42 -5.88 2.44
CA LEU A 66 5.45 -5.92 0.98
C LEU A 66 6.88 -6.12 0.44
N TYR A 67 7.86 -5.45 1.07
CA TYR A 67 9.28 -5.70 0.77
C TYR A 67 9.69 -7.13 1.09
N ARG A 68 9.26 -7.69 2.23
CA ARG A 68 9.51 -9.09 2.62
C ARG A 68 8.90 -10.06 1.60
N PHE A 69 7.74 -9.73 1.04
CA PHE A 69 7.07 -10.54 0.02
C PHE A 69 7.93 -10.74 -1.23
N MET A 70 8.75 -9.76 -1.59
CA MET A 70 9.67 -9.86 -2.73
C MET A 70 10.88 -10.78 -2.48
N ASN A 71 11.07 -11.32 -1.28
CA ASN A 71 12.22 -12.13 -0.92
C ASN A 71 11.83 -13.61 -0.79
N ASP A 72 12.15 -14.42 -1.80
CA ASP A 72 11.77 -15.84 -1.89
C ASP A 72 12.26 -16.71 -0.72
N LYS A 73 13.29 -16.26 0.01
CA LYS A 73 13.76 -16.97 1.22
C LYS A 73 12.92 -16.67 2.47
N ARG A 74 12.07 -15.63 2.45
CA ARG A 74 11.36 -15.10 3.64
C ARG A 74 9.86 -14.91 3.45
N ASN A 75 9.29 -15.37 2.34
CA ASN A 75 7.89 -15.07 1.98
C ASN A 75 6.98 -16.31 1.89
N LYS A 76 7.43 -17.48 2.33
CA LYS A 76 6.66 -18.74 2.21
C LYS A 76 5.26 -18.64 2.81
N ASP A 77 5.14 -18.05 3.99
CA ASP A 77 3.86 -17.81 4.66
C ASP A 77 2.92 -16.90 3.86
N LEU A 78 3.48 -15.88 3.20
CA LEU A 78 2.71 -14.95 2.35
C LEU A 78 2.26 -15.60 1.04
N ILE A 79 3.09 -16.45 0.45
CA ILE A 79 2.74 -17.25 -0.72
C ILE A 79 1.57 -18.19 -0.40
N GLU A 80 1.64 -18.90 0.74
CA GLU A 80 0.55 -19.78 1.18
C GLU A 80 -0.75 -19.03 1.46
N LEU A 81 -0.68 -17.77 1.90
CA LEU A 81 -1.86 -16.91 2.00
C LEU A 81 -2.40 -16.53 0.62
N GLY A 82 -1.53 -16.25 -0.34
CA GLY A 82 -1.90 -15.95 -1.72
C GLY A 82 -2.61 -17.13 -2.40
N LYS A 83 -2.08 -18.33 -2.25
CA LYS A 83 -2.70 -19.57 -2.76
C LYS A 83 -4.08 -19.86 -2.17
N LYS A 84 -4.37 -19.36 -0.98
CA LYS A 84 -5.68 -19.46 -0.31
C LYS A 84 -6.59 -18.28 -0.58
N SER A 85 -6.26 -17.46 -1.57
CA SER A 85 -7.10 -16.32 -1.94
C SER A 85 -8.51 -16.78 -2.36
N ILE A 86 -9.51 -15.99 -2.01
CA ILE A 86 -10.88 -16.16 -2.48
C ILE A 86 -11.05 -15.75 -3.97
N ASN A 87 -10.04 -15.14 -4.55
CA ASN A 87 -9.98 -14.79 -5.96
C ASN A 87 -9.16 -15.87 -6.69
N ASP A 88 -9.83 -16.65 -7.54
CA ASP A 88 -9.23 -17.78 -8.25
C ASP A 88 -8.00 -17.36 -9.09
N LEU A 89 -8.04 -16.22 -9.79
CA LEU A 89 -6.93 -15.73 -10.60
C LEU A 89 -5.72 -15.35 -9.73
N GLU A 90 -5.95 -14.82 -8.53
CA GLU A 90 -4.90 -14.51 -7.58
C GLU A 90 -4.30 -15.79 -6.99
N SER A 91 -5.14 -16.79 -6.66
CA SER A 91 -4.70 -18.11 -6.20
C SER A 91 -3.82 -18.81 -7.24
N GLU A 92 -4.29 -18.90 -8.48
CA GLU A 92 -3.57 -19.45 -9.63
C GLU A 92 -2.22 -18.75 -9.85
N TYR A 93 -2.18 -17.41 -9.74
CA TYR A 93 -0.95 -16.65 -9.85
C TYR A 93 0.11 -17.07 -8.83
N PHE A 94 -0.28 -17.33 -7.57
CA PHE A 94 0.64 -17.77 -6.52
C PHE A 94 1.01 -19.26 -6.63
N GLU A 95 0.16 -20.07 -7.23
CA GLU A 95 0.46 -21.49 -7.48
C GLU A 95 1.47 -21.67 -8.61
N ASP A 96 1.27 -20.98 -9.72
CA ASP A 96 1.96 -21.27 -10.97
C ASP A 96 3.05 -20.26 -11.32
N LYS A 97 2.84 -18.96 -11.04
CA LYS A 97 3.66 -17.91 -11.63
C LYS A 97 4.59 -17.22 -10.63
N PHE A 98 4.13 -16.94 -9.42
CA PHE A 98 4.90 -16.10 -8.49
C PHE A 98 6.26 -16.68 -8.12
N CYS A 99 6.38 -18.02 -8.04
CA CYS A 99 7.63 -18.71 -7.71
C CYS A 99 8.54 -18.97 -8.92
N ASP A 100 8.11 -18.60 -10.13
CA ASP A 100 8.92 -18.78 -11.33
C ASP A 100 10.18 -17.92 -11.27
N SER A 101 11.31 -18.50 -11.66
CA SER A 101 12.59 -17.82 -11.69
C SER A 101 12.65 -16.62 -12.65
N SER A 102 11.80 -16.60 -13.67
CA SER A 102 11.65 -15.46 -14.60
C SER A 102 11.21 -14.17 -13.90
N LEU A 103 10.50 -14.25 -12.76
CA LEU A 103 10.10 -13.11 -11.97
C LEU A 103 11.18 -12.60 -10.99
N SER A 104 12.30 -13.29 -10.85
CA SER A 104 13.36 -12.92 -9.91
C SER A 104 13.84 -11.47 -10.10
N THR A 105 14.15 -11.08 -11.34
CA THR A 105 14.58 -9.72 -11.68
C THR A 105 13.49 -8.69 -11.41
N THR A 106 12.23 -9.04 -11.69
CA THR A 106 11.08 -8.17 -11.44
C THR A 106 10.88 -7.95 -9.95
N LYS A 107 10.90 -9.02 -9.14
CA LYS A 107 10.82 -8.93 -7.68
C LYS A 107 11.95 -8.09 -7.08
N GLU A 108 13.19 -8.26 -7.55
CA GLU A 108 14.33 -7.44 -7.11
C GLU A 108 14.15 -5.96 -7.48
N ALA A 109 13.61 -5.66 -8.65
CA ALA A 109 13.34 -4.29 -9.08
C ALA A 109 12.25 -3.63 -8.22
N VAL A 110 11.19 -4.36 -7.85
CA VAL A 110 10.18 -3.90 -6.88
C VAL A 110 10.80 -3.70 -5.50
N ALA A 111 11.56 -4.67 -5.01
CA ALA A 111 12.23 -4.60 -3.71
C ALA A 111 13.15 -3.37 -3.61
N ARG A 112 13.91 -3.05 -4.66
CA ARG A 112 14.78 -1.87 -4.70
C ARG A 112 14.00 -0.57 -4.55
N ARG A 113 12.82 -0.46 -5.16
CA ARG A 113 11.95 0.71 -5.04
C ARG A 113 11.37 0.85 -3.64
N LEU A 114 10.86 -0.23 -3.09
CA LEU A 114 10.34 -0.25 -1.73
C LEU A 114 11.42 0.09 -0.70
N ARG A 115 12.65 -0.39 -0.90
CA ARG A 115 13.80 -0.07 -0.02
C ARG A 115 14.09 1.43 0.04
N LYS A 116 13.96 2.15 -1.08
CA LYS A 116 14.14 3.63 -1.09
C LYS A 116 13.14 4.33 -0.17
N LEU A 117 11.88 3.85 -0.13
CA LEU A 117 10.84 4.39 0.75
C LEU A 117 11.07 4.01 2.21
N ILE A 118 11.36 2.73 2.46
CA ILE A 118 11.51 2.19 3.82
C ILE A 118 12.75 2.78 4.53
N ASN A 119 13.80 3.08 3.78
CA ASN A 119 15.02 3.68 4.33
C ASN A 119 14.87 5.18 4.67
N ASP A 120 13.79 5.84 4.25
CA ASP A 120 13.43 7.16 4.73
C ASP A 120 12.78 7.00 6.12
N GLU A 121 13.48 7.43 7.17
CA GLU A 121 13.07 7.24 8.55
C GLU A 121 11.70 7.88 8.83
N LEU A 122 11.48 9.10 8.34
CA LEU A 122 10.22 9.81 8.56
C LEU A 122 9.07 9.10 7.82
N PHE A 123 9.30 8.69 6.57
CA PHE A 123 8.33 7.90 5.82
C PHE A 123 8.01 6.59 6.55
N SER A 124 9.03 5.88 7.02
CA SER A 124 8.85 4.62 7.74
C SER A 124 8.00 4.81 9.01
N ASN A 125 8.23 5.88 9.76
CA ASN A 125 7.45 6.20 10.96
C ASN A 125 5.99 6.59 10.64
N LEU A 126 5.76 7.26 9.52
CA LEU A 126 4.43 7.70 9.09
C LEU A 126 3.58 6.56 8.50
N MET A 127 4.20 5.58 7.81
CA MET A 127 3.53 4.65 6.92
C MET A 127 3.60 3.19 7.36
N ASN A 128 4.39 2.87 8.39
CA ASN A 128 4.51 1.50 8.90
C ASN A 128 4.00 1.42 10.34
N GLY A 129 3.45 0.27 10.71
CA GLY A 129 2.87 0.04 12.02
C GLY A 129 1.35 0.21 12.05
N LYS A 130 0.78 0.26 13.24
CA LYS A 130 -0.66 0.48 13.42
C LYS A 130 -0.97 1.97 13.24
N SER A 131 -2.03 2.28 12.50
CA SER A 131 -2.50 3.66 12.32
C SER A 131 -2.91 4.26 13.65
N THR A 132 -2.42 5.46 13.94
CA THR A 132 -2.77 6.23 15.14
C THR A 132 -3.86 7.26 14.87
N ILE A 133 -4.17 7.48 13.58
CA ILE A 133 -5.21 8.38 13.10
C ILE A 133 -6.16 7.61 12.20
N ASN A 134 -7.45 7.69 12.49
CA ASN A 134 -8.51 7.25 11.60
C ASN A 134 -9.00 8.44 10.77
N LEU A 135 -8.49 8.55 9.54
CA LEU A 135 -8.87 9.66 8.64
C LEU A 135 -10.33 9.61 8.22
N GLU A 136 -10.91 8.42 8.03
CA GLU A 136 -12.32 8.27 7.67
C GLU A 136 -13.22 8.84 8.75
N GLN A 137 -12.97 8.51 10.01
CA GLN A 137 -13.69 9.05 11.15
C GLN A 137 -13.53 10.58 11.27
N LEU A 138 -12.31 11.09 11.10
CA LEU A 138 -12.05 12.53 11.17
C LEU A 138 -12.78 13.30 10.07
N MET A 139 -12.78 12.79 8.83
CA MET A 139 -13.46 13.42 7.70
C MET A 139 -15.01 13.42 7.85
N ASN A 140 -15.55 12.44 8.54
CA ASN A 140 -16.99 12.33 8.81
C ASN A 140 -17.44 13.11 10.06
N THR A 141 -16.51 13.66 10.83
CA THR A 141 -16.83 14.45 12.04
C THR A 141 -17.12 15.91 11.65
N LYS A 142 -18.33 16.40 11.91
CA LYS A 142 -18.73 17.80 11.63
C LYS A 142 -17.84 18.80 12.39
N GLY A 143 -17.51 19.92 11.72
CA GLY A 143 -16.76 21.02 12.31
C GLY A 143 -15.24 20.75 12.48
N LYS A 144 -14.71 19.66 11.94
CA LYS A 144 -13.27 19.39 11.95
C LYS A 144 -12.60 20.02 10.73
N ILE A 145 -11.43 20.60 10.97
CA ILE A 145 -10.49 21.06 9.94
C ILE A 145 -9.24 20.23 10.08
N ILE A 146 -8.82 19.57 9.00
CA ILE A 146 -7.62 18.72 8.97
C ILE A 146 -6.57 19.41 8.11
N ILE A 147 -5.41 19.69 8.69
CA ILE A 147 -4.29 20.35 8.01
C ILE A 147 -3.10 19.37 7.95
N PHE A 148 -2.71 18.97 6.74
CA PHE A 148 -1.52 18.16 6.53
C PHE A 148 -0.32 19.06 6.20
N ARG A 149 0.65 19.10 7.11
CA ARG A 149 1.90 19.83 6.88
C ARG A 149 2.99 18.86 6.41
N ILE A 150 3.26 18.85 5.11
CA ILE A 150 4.25 17.98 4.48
C ILE A 150 5.51 18.82 4.17
N LEU A 151 6.60 18.56 4.91
CA LEU A 151 7.86 19.29 4.73
C LEU A 151 8.80 18.50 3.81
N LYS A 152 9.00 19.00 2.60
CA LYS A 152 9.92 18.42 1.61
C LYS A 152 11.34 18.22 2.16
N SER A 153 11.82 19.17 2.97
CA SER A 153 13.16 19.11 3.58
C SER A 153 13.37 17.90 4.50
N ASN A 154 12.30 17.36 5.07
CA ASN A 154 12.38 16.31 6.07
C ASN A 154 12.16 14.90 5.49
N MET A 155 11.57 14.81 4.28
CA MET A 155 11.17 13.52 3.67
C MET A 155 11.94 13.21 2.38
N LEU A 156 12.92 14.02 2.01
CA LEU A 156 13.75 13.84 0.81
C LEU A 156 12.93 13.43 -0.42
N HIS A 157 12.99 12.16 -0.83
CA HIS A 157 12.28 11.66 -2.01
C HIS A 157 10.87 11.11 -1.69
N SER A 158 10.58 10.80 -0.44
CA SER A 158 9.32 10.16 -0.01
C SER A 158 8.16 11.13 0.14
N TYR A 159 8.39 12.46 0.16
CA TYR A 159 7.32 13.45 0.35
C TYR A 159 6.25 13.40 -0.75
N LYS A 160 6.65 13.14 -2.00
CA LYS A 160 5.70 13.01 -3.13
C LYS A 160 4.76 11.82 -2.92
N PHE A 161 5.33 10.69 -2.49
CA PHE A 161 4.53 9.50 -2.18
C PHE A 161 3.53 9.78 -1.07
N TYR A 162 4.01 10.32 0.05
CA TYR A 162 3.16 10.61 1.20
C TYR A 162 2.03 11.59 0.85
N ALA A 163 2.34 12.66 0.11
CA ALA A 163 1.34 13.63 -0.33
C ALA A 163 0.27 12.98 -1.23
N ARG A 164 0.68 12.20 -2.23
CA ARG A 164 -0.24 11.48 -3.13
C ARG A 164 -1.08 10.44 -2.38
N PHE A 165 -0.47 9.75 -1.42
CA PHE A 165 -1.17 8.80 -0.57
C PHE A 165 -2.28 9.47 0.25
N ILE A 166 -2.00 10.60 0.91
CA ILE A 166 -3.01 11.35 1.65
C ILE A 166 -4.15 11.80 0.72
N ILE A 167 -3.83 12.33 -0.45
CA ILE A 167 -4.85 12.72 -1.45
C ILE A 167 -5.68 11.51 -1.89
N GLY A 168 -5.04 10.38 -2.19
CA GLY A 168 -5.72 9.15 -2.60
C GLY A 168 -6.69 8.61 -1.54
N ILE A 169 -6.30 8.61 -0.28
CA ILE A 169 -7.17 8.21 0.84
C ILE A 169 -8.37 9.16 0.96
N ILE A 170 -8.12 10.49 0.88
CA ILE A 170 -9.20 11.50 0.94
C ILE A 170 -10.21 11.26 -0.19
N GLN A 171 -9.74 10.97 -1.41
CA GLN A 171 -10.60 10.66 -2.54
C GLN A 171 -11.45 9.41 -2.29
N ILE A 172 -10.87 8.32 -1.77
CA ILE A 172 -11.61 7.09 -1.44
C ILE A 172 -12.73 7.38 -0.44
N PHE A 173 -12.44 8.10 0.63
CA PHE A 173 -13.44 8.41 1.65
C PHE A 173 -14.51 9.38 1.15
N ALA A 174 -14.15 10.35 0.30
CA ALA A 174 -15.11 11.24 -0.34
C ALA A 174 -16.09 10.48 -1.26
N LEU A 175 -15.58 9.54 -2.07
CA LEU A 175 -16.42 8.69 -2.93
C LEU A 175 -17.32 7.75 -2.13
N LYS A 176 -16.83 7.16 -1.04
CA LYS A 176 -17.66 6.35 -0.14
C LYS A 176 -18.82 7.15 0.44
N ARG A 177 -18.57 8.40 0.85
CA ARG A 177 -19.61 9.27 1.40
C ARG A 177 -20.67 9.66 0.36
N ALA A 178 -20.25 10.00 -0.88
CA ALA A 178 -21.19 10.30 -1.96
C ALA A 178 -22.15 9.13 -2.22
N ASN A 179 -21.65 7.89 -2.23
CA ASN A 179 -22.49 6.70 -2.41
C ASN A 179 -23.46 6.43 -1.22
N LEU A 180 -23.24 7.01 -0.06
CA LEU A 180 -24.15 6.91 1.09
C LEU A 180 -25.26 7.96 1.04
N GLU A 181 -25.00 9.11 0.44
CA GLU A 181 -25.99 10.20 0.29
C GLU A 181 -26.99 9.94 -0.84
N GLU A 182 -26.69 9.03 -1.77
CA GLU A 182 -27.59 8.62 -2.88
C GLU A 182 -28.57 7.49 -2.47
N LYS A 183 -28.52 7.00 -1.24
CA LYS A 183 -29.44 5.98 -0.69
C LYS A 183 -30.40 6.59 0.34
#